data_52d027f5bebcd5e6b1eaa91faa4305d1
#
_entry.id   52d027f5bebcd5e6b1eaa91faa4305d1
#
_cell.length_a   1.000
_cell.length_b   1.000
_cell.length_c   1.000
_cell.angle_alpha   90.00
_cell.angle_beta   90.00
_cell.angle_gamma   90.00
#
_symmetry.space_group_name_H-M   'P 1'
#
loop_
_entity.id
_entity.type
_entity.pdbx_description
1 polymer ?
#
loop_
_entity_poly.entity_id
_entity_poly.type
_entity_poly.pdbx_seq_one_letter_code
_entity_poly.pdbx_strand_id
1 'polypeptide(L)'
;MRYVLSCLAGLILGLAPSILVAFAASLPKEPALQENFYGVQILDRQVWVVGYYGTILHSTDSGLTWEIQQSPTRNALFRVRFKDPKRGWISGSYGSILHTTTGGKSWSAQPSNTSEHLFGLTFVNEQVGWTVGSRGTILQTRDGGRSWNDASVAEDLTFSDVAFVNPTTGWITGEFGSIFHTANSGKSWNKQKSPVEVSFASGESRNLFALLFTEPETGWAFGLDGVILKTRNGTTWQVVRQNEKANSSATANHLFAAAASKGRLWTVGERGTLLQSNSEGERWQEARAETRVSLNGIAFGTNGLGFIVGNRGIILRTEDRGITWRRLQITLQGRETGAG
;
A
#
# COMPACT_ATOMS: atom_id res chain seq x y z
N MET A 1 49.05 -84.47 -25.31
CA MET A 1 48.53 -84.90 -26.64
C MET A 1 47.76 -83.75 -27.23
N ARG A 2 48.31 -83.12 -28.30
CA ARG A 2 47.70 -82.43 -29.39
C ARG A 2 46.71 -81.31 -29.09
N TYR A 3 46.79 -80.15 -29.60
CA TYR A 3 47.21 -79.26 -30.69
C TYR A 3 46.42 -78.00 -30.51
N VAL A 4 46.98 -76.77 -30.44
CA VAL A 4 47.39 -75.84 -31.48
C VAL A 4 46.26 -75.05 -32.14
N LEU A 5 46.54 -73.75 -32.28
CA LEU A 5 46.12 -72.64 -33.13
C LEU A 5 45.09 -71.72 -32.49
N SER A 6 45.43 -70.51 -32.11
CA SER A 6 45.69 -69.26 -32.85
C SER A 6 44.47 -68.76 -33.60
N CYS A 7 43.92 -67.65 -33.12
CA CYS A 7 43.56 -66.52 -34.01
C CYS A 7 43.33 -65.27 -33.18
N LEU A 8 44.07 -64.23 -33.58
CA LEU A 8 43.86 -62.84 -33.17
C LEU A 8 42.52 -62.34 -33.73
N ALA A 9 41.75 -61.67 -32.89
CA ALA A 9 40.77 -60.68 -33.37
C ALA A 9 40.60 -59.59 -32.34
N GLY A 10 40.82 -58.37 -32.74
CA GLY A 10 40.96 -57.17 -31.92
C GLY A 10 39.71 -56.80 -31.15
N LEU A 11 39.94 -56.43 -29.91
CA LEU A 11 38.91 -55.79 -29.08
C LEU A 11 38.96 -54.28 -29.30
N ILE A 12 38.01 -53.77 -30.08
CA ILE A 12 37.73 -52.34 -30.15
C ILE A 12 36.96 -52.02 -28.86
N LEU A 13 37.61 -51.34 -27.91
CA LEU A 13 36.96 -50.72 -26.78
C LEU A 13 36.17 -49.50 -27.27
N GLY A 14 34.90 -49.66 -27.45
CA GLY A 14 33.96 -48.56 -27.63
C GLY A 14 33.77 -47.83 -26.32
N LEU A 15 34.37 -46.64 -26.20
CA LEU A 15 34.07 -45.66 -25.16
C LEU A 15 32.67 -45.13 -25.43
N ALA A 16 31.66 -45.57 -24.67
CA ALA A 16 30.37 -44.94 -24.59
C ALA A 16 30.51 -43.58 -23.92
N PRO A 17 29.97 -42.49 -24.51
CA PRO A 17 29.96 -41.21 -23.81
C PRO A 17 29.00 -41.29 -22.63
N SER A 18 29.55 -41.17 -21.42
CA SER A 18 28.75 -40.99 -20.20
C SER A 18 28.01 -39.65 -20.33
N ILE A 19 26.72 -39.69 -20.63
CA ILE A 19 25.84 -38.58 -20.56
C ILE A 19 25.72 -38.21 -19.07
N LEU A 20 26.46 -37.19 -18.66
CA LEU A 20 26.31 -36.57 -17.35
C LEU A 20 24.97 -35.80 -17.38
N VAL A 21 23.91 -36.45 -16.96
CA VAL A 21 22.64 -35.79 -16.70
C VAL A 21 22.88 -34.93 -15.44
N ALA A 22 23.22 -33.68 -15.62
CA ALA A 22 23.22 -32.71 -14.55
C ALA A 22 21.78 -32.56 -14.05
N PHE A 23 21.45 -33.24 -12.96
CA PHE A 23 20.27 -32.87 -12.17
C PHE A 23 20.50 -31.44 -11.67
N ALA A 24 19.91 -30.47 -12.36
CA ALA A 24 19.72 -29.17 -11.77
C ALA A 24 18.81 -29.36 -10.56
N ALA A 25 19.40 -29.55 -9.39
CA ALA A 25 18.68 -29.48 -8.13
C ALA A 25 18.02 -28.08 -8.14
N SER A 26 16.71 -28.05 -8.25
CA SER A 26 15.97 -26.80 -8.04
C SER A 26 16.30 -26.37 -6.62
N LEU A 27 17.01 -25.25 -6.49
CA LEU A 27 17.22 -24.60 -5.20
C LEU A 27 15.86 -24.51 -4.48
N PRO A 28 15.81 -24.82 -3.18
CA PRO A 28 14.57 -24.71 -2.44
C PRO A 28 14.02 -23.30 -2.65
N LYS A 29 12.79 -23.21 -3.17
CA LYS A 29 12.10 -21.97 -3.38
C LYS A 29 12.02 -21.28 -2.01
N GLU A 30 12.68 -20.16 -1.83
CA GLU A 30 12.56 -19.35 -0.61
C GLU A 30 11.07 -19.20 -0.26
N PRO A 31 10.66 -19.38 0.99
CA PRO A 31 9.26 -19.24 1.37
C PRO A 31 8.82 -17.83 1.00
N ALA A 32 7.81 -17.73 0.14
CA ALA A 32 7.22 -16.45 -0.22
C ALA A 32 6.74 -15.77 1.07
N LEU A 33 7.04 -14.48 1.26
CA LEU A 33 6.49 -13.69 2.34
C LEU A 33 4.96 -13.79 2.26
N GLN A 34 4.32 -14.39 3.28
CA GLN A 34 2.87 -14.57 3.32
C GLN A 34 2.16 -13.49 4.14
N GLU A 35 2.88 -12.44 4.49
CA GLU A 35 2.38 -11.37 5.34
C GLU A 35 1.44 -10.43 4.58
N ASN A 36 0.57 -9.75 5.32
CA ASN A 36 -0.30 -8.75 4.73
C ASN A 36 0.43 -7.41 4.62
N PHE A 37 0.50 -6.86 3.43
CA PHE A 37 1.02 -5.53 3.17
C PHE A 37 -0.13 -4.51 3.10
N TYR A 38 0.06 -3.34 3.70
CA TYR A 38 -0.97 -2.31 3.82
C TYR A 38 -0.62 -1.01 3.11
N GLY A 39 0.64 -0.61 3.10
CA GLY A 39 1.08 0.65 2.53
C GLY A 39 2.24 0.47 1.57
N VAL A 40 2.27 1.29 0.52
CA VAL A 40 3.36 1.36 -0.45
C VAL A 40 3.62 2.81 -0.85
N GLN A 41 4.89 3.17 -1.02
CA GLN A 41 5.31 4.43 -1.61
C GLN A 41 6.46 4.24 -2.55
N ILE A 42 6.49 5.05 -3.61
CA ILE A 42 7.55 5.12 -4.62
C ILE A 42 8.13 6.54 -4.60
N LEU A 43 9.44 6.62 -4.58
CA LEU A 43 10.18 7.86 -4.80
C LEU A 43 11.37 7.55 -5.72
N ASP A 44 11.29 8.03 -6.97
CA ASP A 44 12.22 7.69 -8.05
C ASP A 44 12.32 6.17 -8.27
N ARG A 45 13.46 5.55 -7.94
CA ARG A 45 13.69 4.11 -8.02
C ARG A 45 13.51 3.39 -6.69
N GLN A 46 13.30 4.13 -5.63
CA GLN A 46 13.12 3.57 -4.30
C GLN A 46 11.65 3.24 -4.04
N VAL A 47 11.40 2.09 -3.44
CA VAL A 47 10.06 1.61 -3.11
C VAL A 47 10.07 1.09 -1.68
N TRP A 48 9.16 1.58 -0.87
CA TRP A 48 8.93 1.07 0.49
C TRP A 48 7.57 0.44 0.57
N VAL A 49 7.52 -0.74 1.20
CA VAL A 49 6.28 -1.46 1.51
C VAL A 49 6.23 -1.72 2.99
N VAL A 50 5.08 -1.47 3.61
CA VAL A 50 4.87 -1.71 5.03
C VAL A 50 3.68 -2.63 5.25
N GLY A 51 3.70 -3.40 6.35
CA GLY A 51 2.69 -4.41 6.57
C GLY A 51 2.56 -4.92 7.99
N TYR A 52 1.99 -6.12 8.09
CA TYR A 52 1.74 -6.82 9.33
C TYR A 52 3.06 -7.11 10.06
N TYR A 53 2.96 -7.23 11.39
CA TYR A 53 4.07 -7.64 12.27
C TYR A 53 5.34 -6.78 12.16
N GLY A 54 5.17 -5.47 11.90
CA GLY A 54 6.28 -4.52 11.79
C GLY A 54 7.09 -4.64 10.50
N THR A 55 6.60 -5.36 9.50
CA THR A 55 7.32 -5.59 8.25
C THR A 55 7.54 -4.28 7.50
N ILE A 56 8.80 -4.03 7.12
CA ILE A 56 9.24 -2.95 6.25
C ILE A 56 10.12 -3.55 5.16
N LEU A 57 9.67 -3.50 3.92
CA LEU A 57 10.47 -3.87 2.75
C LEU A 57 10.94 -2.61 2.03
N HIS A 58 12.16 -2.65 1.52
CA HIS A 58 12.74 -1.59 0.73
C HIS A 58 13.42 -2.13 -0.52
N SER A 59 13.25 -1.43 -1.62
CA SER A 59 13.95 -1.66 -2.88
C SER A 59 14.57 -0.36 -3.37
N THR A 60 15.80 -0.42 -3.89
CA THR A 60 16.52 0.72 -4.48
C THR A 60 16.60 0.64 -6.00
N ASP A 61 16.08 -0.43 -6.59
CA ASP A 61 16.21 -0.77 -8.00
C ASP A 61 14.86 -0.94 -8.73
N SER A 62 13.84 -0.18 -8.31
CA SER A 62 12.51 -0.22 -8.89
C SER A 62 11.76 -1.54 -8.65
N GLY A 63 12.03 -2.20 -7.51
CA GLY A 63 11.36 -3.41 -7.08
C GLY A 63 11.91 -4.70 -7.71
N LEU A 64 13.12 -4.68 -8.28
CA LEU A 64 13.76 -5.89 -8.80
C LEU A 64 14.31 -6.75 -7.67
N THR A 65 14.93 -6.09 -6.68
CA THR A 65 15.41 -6.75 -5.45
C THR A 65 14.89 -6.01 -4.21
N TRP A 66 14.81 -6.72 -3.10
CA TRP A 66 14.21 -6.23 -1.87
C TRP A 66 15.06 -6.58 -0.66
N GLU A 67 15.10 -5.68 0.30
CA GLU A 67 15.66 -5.90 1.63
C GLU A 67 14.56 -5.76 2.69
N ILE A 68 14.69 -6.52 3.79
CA ILE A 68 13.86 -6.32 4.98
C ILE A 68 14.60 -5.33 5.87
N GLN A 69 13.97 -4.18 6.13
CA GLN A 69 14.52 -3.19 7.07
C GLN A 69 14.13 -3.54 8.51
N GLN A 70 15.03 -3.26 9.44
CA GLN A 70 14.81 -3.47 10.88
C GLN A 70 13.74 -2.51 11.40
N SER A 71 12.66 -3.06 11.93
CA SER A 71 11.60 -2.29 12.59
C SER A 71 11.76 -2.34 14.11
N PRO A 72 11.61 -1.20 14.82
CA PRO A 72 11.65 -1.18 16.28
C PRO A 72 10.36 -1.70 16.94
N THR A 73 9.39 -2.15 16.15
CA THR A 73 8.09 -2.66 16.64
C THR A 73 7.64 -3.89 15.86
N ARG A 74 6.78 -4.68 16.50
CA ARG A 74 6.01 -5.77 15.86
C ARG A 74 4.56 -5.38 15.57
N ASN A 75 4.18 -4.14 15.83
CA ASN A 75 2.85 -3.63 15.52
C ASN A 75 2.62 -3.57 14.00
N ALA A 76 1.36 -3.73 13.56
CA ALA A 76 1.02 -3.56 12.16
C ALA A 76 1.29 -2.12 11.70
N LEU A 77 1.90 -1.96 10.53
CA LEU A 77 2.27 -0.68 9.93
C LEU A 77 1.37 -0.43 8.72
N PHE A 78 0.61 0.69 8.73
CA PHE A 78 -0.46 0.92 7.77
C PHE A 78 -0.10 1.86 6.63
N ARG A 79 0.64 2.94 6.91
CA ARG A 79 1.03 3.94 5.91
C ARG A 79 2.50 4.26 6.01
N VAL A 80 3.11 4.53 4.85
CA VAL A 80 4.50 5.00 4.75
C VAL A 80 4.52 6.27 3.90
N ARG A 81 5.27 7.29 4.35
CA ARG A 81 5.43 8.58 3.65
C ARG A 81 6.87 9.04 3.72
N PHE A 82 7.49 9.17 2.55
CA PHE A 82 8.81 9.78 2.36
C PHE A 82 8.64 11.14 1.67
N LYS A 83 9.38 12.14 2.10
CA LYS A 83 9.44 13.47 1.47
C LYS A 83 10.67 13.64 0.59
N ASP A 84 11.70 12.86 0.87
CA ASP A 84 12.92 12.71 0.10
C ASP A 84 13.47 11.28 0.29
N PRO A 85 14.54 10.87 -0.42
CA PRO A 85 15.10 9.52 -0.30
C PRO A 85 15.62 9.12 1.07
N LYS A 86 15.76 10.06 2.01
CA LYS A 86 16.33 9.83 3.34
C LYS A 86 15.29 9.92 4.47
N ARG A 87 14.32 10.85 4.35
CA ARG A 87 13.38 11.16 5.43
C ARG A 87 11.99 10.61 5.16
N GLY A 88 11.56 9.72 6.06
CA GLY A 88 10.27 9.05 5.96
C GLY A 88 9.65 8.73 7.31
N TRP A 89 8.34 8.58 7.30
CA TRP A 89 7.51 8.24 8.46
C TRP A 89 6.60 7.08 8.14
N ILE A 90 6.27 6.32 9.17
CA ILE A 90 5.31 5.22 9.10
C ILE A 90 4.34 5.38 10.25
N SER A 91 3.04 5.20 10.01
CA SER A 91 2.01 5.07 11.04
C SER A 91 1.49 3.64 11.13
N GLY A 92 1.00 3.25 12.31
CA GLY A 92 0.57 1.87 12.55
C GLY A 92 -0.36 1.70 13.75
N SER A 93 -0.55 0.45 14.14
CA SER A 93 -1.39 0.09 15.27
C SER A 93 -0.77 0.52 16.60
N TYR A 94 -1.64 0.69 17.61
CA TYR A 94 -1.26 1.03 18.98
C TYR A 94 -0.36 2.26 19.09
N GLY A 95 -0.73 3.34 18.41
CA GLY A 95 -0.02 4.61 18.43
C GLY A 95 1.37 4.57 17.78
N SER A 96 1.69 3.54 17.02
CA SER A 96 3.01 3.42 16.39
C SER A 96 3.23 4.51 15.36
N ILE A 97 4.28 5.33 15.58
CA ILE A 97 4.84 6.23 14.59
C ILE A 97 6.33 5.95 14.52
N LEU A 98 6.83 5.66 13.32
CA LEU A 98 8.25 5.45 13.08
C LEU A 98 8.78 6.55 12.19
N HIS A 99 10.05 6.91 12.38
CA HIS A 99 10.75 7.92 11.59
C HIS A 99 12.15 7.45 11.20
N THR A 100 12.55 7.78 9.99
CA THR A 100 13.92 7.58 9.49
C THR A 100 14.47 8.87 8.89
N THR A 101 15.79 9.06 9.01
CA THR A 101 16.57 10.08 8.30
C THR A 101 17.63 9.47 7.39
N THR A 102 17.60 8.14 7.25
CA THR A 102 18.64 7.35 6.57
C THR A 102 18.09 6.50 5.42
N GLY A 103 16.84 6.79 4.95
CA GLY A 103 16.18 6.00 3.92
C GLY A 103 15.69 4.64 4.43
N GLY A 104 15.54 4.50 5.76
CA GLY A 104 15.11 3.27 6.40
C GLY A 104 16.25 2.33 6.82
N LYS A 105 17.53 2.72 6.65
CA LYS A 105 18.66 1.95 7.24
C LYS A 105 18.53 1.85 8.76
N SER A 106 17.89 2.84 9.36
CA SER A 106 17.47 2.82 10.77
C SER A 106 16.11 3.51 10.91
N TRP A 107 15.25 2.91 11.72
CA TRP A 107 13.95 3.45 12.09
C TRP A 107 13.91 3.67 13.61
N SER A 108 13.41 4.80 14.04
CA SER A 108 13.18 5.14 15.45
C SER A 108 11.69 5.36 15.72
N ALA A 109 11.21 4.84 16.84
CA ALA A 109 9.86 5.14 17.30
C ALA A 109 9.76 6.59 17.78
N GLN A 110 8.66 7.25 17.45
CA GLN A 110 8.33 8.59 17.91
C GLN A 110 7.18 8.53 18.92
N PRO A 111 7.18 9.38 19.96
CA PRO A 111 6.11 9.41 20.95
C PRO A 111 4.84 10.00 20.32
N SER A 112 3.82 9.19 20.16
CA SER A 112 2.48 9.64 19.70
C SER A 112 1.58 10.08 20.85
N ASN A 113 1.90 9.68 22.08
CA ASN A 113 1.10 9.88 23.29
C ASN A 113 -0.33 9.31 23.22
N THR A 114 -0.55 8.32 22.36
CA THR A 114 -1.82 7.59 22.24
C THR A 114 -1.57 6.09 22.07
N SER A 115 -2.56 5.28 22.43
CA SER A 115 -2.63 3.85 22.12
C SER A 115 -3.58 3.53 20.97
N GLU A 116 -4.18 4.53 20.35
CA GLU A 116 -5.13 4.35 19.27
C GLU A 116 -4.43 3.91 17.96
N HIS A 117 -5.17 3.23 17.09
CA HIS A 117 -4.65 2.85 15.78
C HIS A 117 -4.57 4.09 14.86
N LEU A 118 -3.46 4.28 14.17
CA LEU A 118 -3.18 5.42 13.29
C LEU A 118 -3.18 4.96 11.83
N PHE A 119 -4.32 5.08 11.15
CA PHE A 119 -4.55 4.53 9.81
C PHE A 119 -4.06 5.44 8.69
N GLY A 120 -4.31 6.74 8.78
CA GLY A 120 -3.93 7.74 7.79
C GLY A 120 -2.67 8.49 8.20
N LEU A 121 -1.81 8.83 7.22
CA LEU A 121 -0.58 9.60 7.45
C LEU A 121 -0.30 10.47 6.23
N THR A 122 -0.04 11.75 6.44
CA THR A 122 0.36 12.69 5.39
C THR A 122 1.34 13.71 5.89
N PHE A 123 2.20 14.19 5.00
CA PHE A 123 3.14 15.28 5.25
C PHE A 123 3.10 16.26 4.08
N VAL A 124 2.96 17.55 4.35
CA VAL A 124 3.03 18.59 3.31
C VAL A 124 4.49 18.99 3.02
N ASN A 125 5.33 18.92 4.03
CA ASN A 125 6.78 19.09 3.95
C ASN A 125 7.46 18.23 5.02
N GLU A 126 8.78 18.38 5.21
CA GLU A 126 9.55 17.59 6.17
C GLU A 126 9.24 17.87 7.64
N GLN A 127 8.60 19.01 7.93
CA GLN A 127 8.31 19.45 9.29
C GLN A 127 6.85 19.25 9.68
N VAL A 128 5.92 19.40 8.73
CA VAL A 128 4.49 19.48 9.00
C VAL A 128 3.76 18.29 8.45
N GLY A 129 3.13 17.52 9.33
CA GLY A 129 2.38 16.33 9.01
C GLY A 129 1.23 16.05 9.96
N TRP A 130 0.34 15.16 9.54
CA TRP A 130 -0.81 14.70 10.31
C TRP A 130 -0.94 13.19 10.20
N THR A 131 -1.44 12.58 11.28
CA THR A 131 -1.91 11.20 11.28
C THR A 131 -3.29 11.15 11.94
N VAL A 132 -4.12 10.23 11.44
CA VAL A 132 -5.50 10.06 11.91
C VAL A 132 -5.81 8.61 12.22
N GLY A 133 -6.78 8.37 13.10
CA GLY A 133 -7.02 7.01 13.55
C GLY A 133 -8.34 6.79 14.29
N SER A 134 -8.34 5.77 15.16
CA SER A 134 -9.50 5.37 15.95
C SER A 134 -9.92 6.47 16.92
N ARG A 135 -11.20 6.46 17.32
CA ARG A 135 -11.78 7.35 18.35
C ARG A 135 -11.53 8.83 18.11
N GLY A 136 -11.71 9.28 16.87
CA GLY A 136 -11.55 10.68 16.51
C GLY A 136 -10.12 11.19 16.57
N THR A 137 -9.13 10.31 16.74
CA THR A 137 -7.72 10.69 16.89
C THR A 137 -7.22 11.44 15.66
N ILE A 138 -6.71 12.63 15.89
CA ILE A 138 -5.97 13.45 14.93
C ILE A 138 -4.73 13.98 15.64
N LEU A 139 -3.55 13.60 15.16
CA LEU A 139 -2.30 14.12 15.68
C LEU A 139 -1.61 14.98 14.62
N GLN A 140 -1.02 16.10 15.04
CA GLN A 140 -0.25 16.99 14.19
C GLN A 140 1.18 17.13 14.68
N THR A 141 2.12 17.10 13.77
CA THR A 141 3.51 17.53 14.01
C THR A 141 3.84 18.81 13.23
N ARG A 142 4.74 19.61 13.79
CA ARG A 142 5.32 20.81 13.16
C ARG A 142 6.85 20.81 13.20
N ASP A 143 7.43 19.72 13.67
CA ASP A 143 8.87 19.54 13.89
C ASP A 143 9.42 18.23 13.31
N GLY A 144 8.70 17.67 12.30
CA GLY A 144 9.10 16.42 11.65
C GLY A 144 8.85 15.19 12.50
N GLY A 145 7.88 15.28 13.45
CA GLY A 145 7.47 14.18 14.30
C GLY A 145 8.28 14.04 15.59
N ARG A 146 9.15 15.00 15.94
CA ARG A 146 9.78 15.02 17.26
C ARG A 146 8.75 15.16 18.37
N SER A 147 7.68 15.91 18.09
CA SER A 147 6.47 15.96 18.89
C SER A 147 5.22 15.82 18.04
N TRP A 148 4.21 15.17 18.61
CA TRP A 148 2.88 15.05 18.02
C TRP A 148 1.87 15.63 18.99
N ASN A 149 1.13 16.62 18.53
CA ASN A 149 0.13 17.34 19.31
C ASN A 149 -1.26 16.86 18.96
N ASP A 150 -2.09 16.68 19.97
CA ASP A 150 -3.48 16.29 19.82
C ASP A 150 -4.28 17.43 19.17
N ALA A 151 -4.95 17.10 18.08
CA ALA A 151 -5.89 17.94 17.33
C ALA A 151 -7.22 17.19 17.11
N SER A 152 -7.48 16.18 17.94
CA SER A 152 -8.64 15.28 17.84
C SER A 152 -9.95 16.05 17.96
N VAL A 153 -10.97 15.52 17.30
CA VAL A 153 -12.35 16.00 17.44
C VAL A 153 -13.08 15.20 18.51
N ALA A 154 -14.08 15.80 19.14
CA ALA A 154 -14.86 15.15 20.20
C ALA A 154 -15.93 14.20 19.60
N GLU A 155 -15.52 13.36 18.66
CA GLU A 155 -16.40 12.35 18.03
C GLU A 155 -15.74 10.98 18.11
N ASP A 156 -16.48 9.97 18.53
CA ASP A 156 -16.00 8.57 18.61
C ASP A 156 -16.16 7.89 17.24
N LEU A 157 -15.36 8.37 16.26
CA LEU A 157 -15.32 7.86 14.90
C LEU A 157 -13.93 7.30 14.58
N THR A 158 -13.88 6.27 13.76
CA THR A 158 -12.60 5.85 13.17
C THR A 158 -12.34 6.64 11.89
N PHE A 159 -11.24 7.40 11.88
CA PHE A 159 -10.73 8.07 10.68
C PHE A 159 -9.77 7.15 9.93
N SER A 160 -10.03 6.99 8.63
CA SER A 160 -9.30 6.03 7.79
C SER A 160 -8.17 6.67 6.98
N ASP A 161 -8.35 7.89 6.49
CA ASP A 161 -7.35 8.57 5.67
C ASP A 161 -7.39 10.08 5.85
N VAL A 162 -6.24 10.73 5.58
CA VAL A 162 -6.06 12.18 5.66
C VAL A 162 -5.24 12.66 4.47
N ALA A 163 -5.72 13.72 3.81
CA ALA A 163 -5.06 14.35 2.69
C ALA A 163 -4.97 15.86 2.88
N PHE A 164 -3.82 16.45 2.57
CA PHE A 164 -3.60 17.89 2.51
C PHE A 164 -3.10 18.27 1.13
N VAL A 165 -3.72 19.30 0.54
CA VAL A 165 -3.32 19.85 -0.76
C VAL A 165 -2.34 21.00 -0.63
N ASN A 166 -2.30 21.62 0.54
CA ASN A 166 -1.35 22.66 0.95
C ASN A 166 -1.24 22.66 2.49
N PRO A 167 -0.37 23.47 3.13
CA PRO A 167 -0.21 23.45 4.58
C PRO A 167 -1.44 23.86 5.40
N THR A 168 -2.44 24.48 4.80
CA THR A 168 -3.64 24.96 5.50
C THR A 168 -4.90 24.17 5.24
N THR A 169 -5.00 23.53 4.07
CA THR A 169 -6.25 22.93 3.56
C THR A 169 -6.13 21.42 3.47
N GLY A 170 -7.01 20.70 4.16
CA GLY A 170 -6.99 19.24 4.18
C GLY A 170 -8.35 18.62 4.51
N TRP A 171 -8.45 17.32 4.25
CA TRP A 171 -9.65 16.49 4.48
C TRP A 171 -9.31 15.22 5.21
N ILE A 172 -10.30 14.73 5.95
CA ILE A 172 -10.28 13.43 6.62
C ILE A 172 -11.54 12.67 6.20
N THR A 173 -11.41 11.38 5.99
CA THR A 173 -12.55 10.46 5.78
C THR A 173 -12.54 9.34 6.81
N GLY A 174 -13.72 8.77 7.09
CA GLY A 174 -13.85 7.72 8.08
C GLY A 174 -15.17 6.99 8.07
N GLU A 175 -15.54 6.50 9.24
CA GLU A 175 -16.75 5.73 9.49
C GLU A 175 -18.02 6.51 9.18
N PHE A 176 -19.09 5.78 8.86
CA PHE A 176 -20.44 6.29 8.55
C PHE A 176 -20.47 7.28 7.40
N GLY A 177 -19.50 7.23 6.47
CA GLY A 177 -19.42 8.16 5.35
C GLY A 177 -18.96 9.56 5.74
N SER A 178 -18.37 9.72 6.92
CA SER A 178 -17.96 11.03 7.43
C SER A 178 -16.83 11.63 6.61
N ILE A 179 -16.91 12.94 6.41
CA ILE A 179 -15.90 13.77 5.76
C ILE A 179 -15.70 15.02 6.61
N PHE A 180 -14.46 15.30 6.99
CA PHE A 180 -14.08 16.52 7.70
C PHE A 180 -13.13 17.35 6.85
N HIS A 181 -13.20 18.66 7.00
CA HIS A 181 -12.37 19.64 6.29
C HIS A 181 -11.75 20.64 7.25
N THR A 182 -10.51 20.99 6.98
CA THR A 182 -9.82 22.12 7.61
C THR A 182 -9.34 23.12 6.56
N ALA A 183 -9.42 24.42 6.88
CA ALA A 183 -8.83 25.50 6.12
C ALA A 183 -7.76 26.28 6.93
N ASN A 184 -7.41 25.77 8.12
CA ASN A 184 -6.54 26.47 9.06
C ASN A 184 -5.44 25.57 9.67
N SER A 185 -4.91 24.66 8.84
CA SER A 185 -3.83 23.74 9.22
C SER A 185 -4.21 22.74 10.33
N GLY A 186 -5.47 22.30 10.36
CA GLY A 186 -5.95 21.34 11.36
C GLY A 186 -6.19 21.94 12.75
N LYS A 187 -6.19 23.28 12.92
CA LYS A 187 -6.57 23.92 14.19
C LYS A 187 -8.04 23.69 14.53
N SER A 188 -8.88 23.56 13.51
CA SER A 188 -10.25 23.09 13.62
C SER A 188 -10.63 22.24 12.40
N TRP A 189 -11.51 21.28 12.63
CA TRP A 189 -12.06 20.38 11.62
C TRP A 189 -13.57 20.54 11.58
N ASN A 190 -14.12 20.86 10.42
CA ASN A 190 -15.55 21.03 10.21
C ASN A 190 -16.08 19.86 9.41
N LYS A 191 -17.11 19.21 9.94
CA LYS A 191 -17.80 18.12 9.25
C LYS A 191 -18.51 18.65 8.00
N GLN A 192 -18.27 18.03 6.87
CA GLN A 192 -18.94 18.34 5.60
C GLN A 192 -20.12 17.39 5.38
N LYS A 193 -21.14 17.86 4.66
CA LYS A 193 -22.26 17.00 4.24
C LYS A 193 -21.76 15.99 3.23
N SER A 194 -21.87 14.71 3.58
CA SER A 194 -21.55 13.59 2.71
C SER A 194 -22.83 12.98 2.14
N PRO A 195 -22.89 12.67 0.82
CA PRO A 195 -24.09 12.06 0.22
C PRO A 195 -24.33 10.61 0.63
N VAL A 196 -23.36 10.00 1.32
CA VAL A 196 -23.43 8.62 1.81
C VAL A 196 -23.36 8.54 3.34
N GLU A 197 -23.46 9.68 4.02
CA GLU A 197 -23.45 9.70 5.47
C GLU A 197 -24.69 9.00 6.04
N VAL A 198 -24.45 8.15 7.03
CA VAL A 198 -25.48 7.43 7.79
C VAL A 198 -25.28 7.67 9.26
N SER A 199 -26.36 7.59 10.05
CA SER A 199 -26.25 7.69 11.49
C SER A 199 -25.86 6.35 12.09
N PHE A 200 -25.17 6.36 13.23
CA PHE A 200 -24.86 5.17 14.00
C PHE A 200 -26.14 4.35 14.33
N ALA A 201 -27.24 5.03 14.61
CA ALA A 201 -28.51 4.40 14.95
C ALA A 201 -29.16 3.66 13.76
N SER A 202 -28.77 3.92 12.51
CA SER A 202 -29.30 3.22 11.34
C SER A 202 -28.85 1.76 11.25
N GLY A 203 -27.76 1.39 11.92
CA GLY A 203 -27.11 0.07 11.80
C GLY A 203 -26.44 -0.15 10.45
N GLU A 204 -26.42 0.86 9.56
CA GLU A 204 -25.70 0.78 8.28
C GLU A 204 -24.23 1.15 8.46
N SER A 205 -23.38 0.53 7.65
CA SER A 205 -21.98 0.90 7.54
C SER A 205 -21.71 1.52 6.17
N ARG A 206 -21.08 2.70 6.17
CA ARG A 206 -20.75 3.47 4.95
C ARG A 206 -19.37 4.07 5.04
N ASN A 207 -18.38 3.26 5.40
CA ASN A 207 -17.03 3.74 5.66
C ASN A 207 -16.35 4.21 4.38
N LEU A 208 -15.64 5.34 4.47
CA LEU A 208 -14.75 5.86 3.45
C LEU A 208 -13.31 5.60 3.87
N PHE A 209 -12.55 4.86 3.06
CA PHE A 209 -11.23 4.32 3.42
C PHE A 209 -10.06 5.09 2.85
N ALA A 210 -10.26 5.82 1.73
CA ALA A 210 -9.17 6.51 1.06
C ALA A 210 -9.61 7.86 0.50
N LEU A 211 -8.64 8.78 0.43
CA LEU A 211 -8.73 10.09 -0.20
C LEU A 211 -7.69 10.22 -1.30
N LEU A 212 -8.07 10.84 -2.41
CA LEU A 212 -7.17 11.22 -3.49
C LEU A 212 -7.52 12.62 -3.98
N PHE A 213 -6.57 13.54 -3.92
CA PHE A 213 -6.68 14.86 -4.53
C PHE A 213 -5.63 14.97 -5.63
N THR A 214 -6.03 15.46 -6.81
CA THR A 214 -5.13 15.75 -7.94
C THR A 214 -4.90 17.24 -8.14
N GLU A 215 -5.85 18.03 -7.66
CA GLU A 215 -5.85 19.49 -7.69
C GLU A 215 -6.33 20.03 -6.33
N PRO A 216 -6.10 21.28 -5.98
CA PRO A 216 -6.46 21.83 -4.67
C PRO A 216 -7.94 21.68 -4.30
N GLU A 217 -8.83 21.64 -5.29
CA GLU A 217 -10.28 21.56 -5.07
C GLU A 217 -10.90 20.29 -5.68
N THR A 218 -10.16 19.51 -6.47
CA THR A 218 -10.66 18.30 -7.13
C THR A 218 -10.13 17.05 -6.45
N GLY A 219 -11.03 16.27 -5.87
CA GLY A 219 -10.68 15.06 -5.13
C GLY A 219 -11.77 13.99 -5.16
N TRP A 220 -11.38 12.82 -4.69
CA TRP A 220 -12.23 11.63 -4.59
C TRP A 220 -12.09 10.98 -3.23
N ALA A 221 -13.20 10.39 -2.76
CA ALA A 221 -13.22 9.51 -1.60
C ALA A 221 -13.74 8.12 -2.00
N PHE A 222 -13.14 7.08 -1.46
CA PHE A 222 -13.38 5.68 -1.82
C PHE A 222 -13.77 4.88 -0.59
N GLY A 223 -14.74 3.98 -0.73
CA GLY A 223 -15.23 3.31 0.46
C GLY A 223 -15.90 1.96 0.26
N LEU A 224 -16.74 1.62 1.24
CA LEU A 224 -17.54 0.41 1.28
C LEU A 224 -18.41 0.26 0.02
N ASP A 225 -18.65 -0.98 -0.36
CA ASP A 225 -19.55 -1.34 -1.47
C ASP A 225 -19.20 -0.67 -2.80
N GLY A 226 -17.90 -0.34 -2.98
CA GLY A 226 -17.41 0.26 -4.20
C GLY A 226 -17.88 1.71 -4.43
N VAL A 227 -18.30 2.38 -3.36
CA VAL A 227 -18.65 3.80 -3.40
C VAL A 227 -17.44 4.64 -3.80
N ILE A 228 -17.67 5.57 -4.72
CA ILE A 228 -16.72 6.63 -5.09
C ILE A 228 -17.47 7.95 -5.08
N LEU A 229 -16.98 8.87 -4.25
CA LEU A 229 -17.42 10.26 -4.21
C LEU A 229 -16.42 11.13 -4.94
N LYS A 230 -16.89 12.25 -5.48
CA LYS A 230 -16.06 13.28 -6.11
C LYS A 230 -16.44 14.66 -5.61
N THR A 231 -15.45 15.51 -5.44
CA THR A 231 -15.61 16.95 -5.26
C THR A 231 -14.87 17.71 -6.36
N ARG A 232 -15.38 18.90 -6.74
CA ARG A 232 -14.74 19.84 -7.67
C ARG A 232 -14.46 21.20 -7.03
N ASN A 233 -14.84 21.38 -5.77
CA ASN A 233 -14.69 22.62 -5.03
C ASN A 233 -14.21 22.39 -3.58
N GLY A 234 -13.84 21.13 -3.24
CA GLY A 234 -13.40 20.74 -1.91
C GLY A 234 -14.49 20.77 -0.82
N THR A 235 -15.71 21.19 -1.14
CA THR A 235 -16.78 21.37 -0.15
C THR A 235 -18.03 20.57 -0.42
N THR A 236 -18.36 20.33 -1.67
CA THR A 236 -19.56 19.59 -2.10
C THR A 236 -19.14 18.27 -2.71
N TRP A 237 -19.68 17.19 -2.19
CA TRP A 237 -19.39 15.83 -2.63
C TRP A 237 -20.56 15.22 -3.37
N GLN A 238 -20.30 14.52 -4.47
CA GLN A 238 -21.28 13.84 -5.30
C GLN A 238 -20.89 12.37 -5.48
N VAL A 239 -21.88 11.48 -5.53
CA VAL A 239 -21.66 10.07 -5.86
C VAL A 239 -21.39 9.95 -7.35
N VAL A 240 -20.22 9.46 -7.75
CA VAL A 240 -19.87 9.16 -9.15
C VAL A 240 -19.89 7.67 -9.44
N ARG A 241 -19.83 6.84 -8.40
CA ARG A 241 -20.02 5.41 -8.48
C ARG A 241 -20.61 4.88 -7.19
N GLN A 242 -21.67 4.11 -7.33
CA GLN A 242 -22.24 3.30 -6.27
C GLN A 242 -22.77 2.02 -6.93
N ASN A 243 -22.62 0.89 -6.28
CA ASN A 243 -23.25 -0.32 -6.77
C ASN A 243 -24.77 -0.23 -6.56
N GLU A 244 -25.53 -0.18 -7.64
CA GLU A 244 -27.00 -0.09 -7.61
C GLU A 244 -27.70 -1.38 -7.12
N LYS A 245 -26.92 -2.45 -6.90
CA LYS A 245 -27.47 -3.77 -6.55
C LYS A 245 -27.30 -4.11 -5.06
N ALA A 246 -27.89 -3.34 -4.18
CA ALA A 246 -28.09 -3.76 -2.77
C ALA A 246 -28.92 -5.06 -2.64
N ASN A 247 -29.57 -5.55 -3.72
CA ASN A 247 -30.39 -6.75 -3.76
C ASN A 247 -29.82 -7.90 -4.61
N SER A 248 -28.60 -7.81 -5.14
CA SER A 248 -27.98 -8.93 -5.83
C SER A 248 -26.93 -9.59 -4.92
N SER A 249 -26.86 -10.92 -4.94
CA SER A 249 -25.84 -11.72 -4.24
C SER A 249 -24.38 -11.46 -4.69
N ALA A 250 -24.16 -10.52 -5.59
CA ALA A 250 -22.84 -10.01 -5.94
C ALA A 250 -22.48 -8.93 -4.93
N THR A 251 -21.74 -9.32 -3.88
CA THR A 251 -21.14 -8.40 -2.91
C THR A 251 -20.27 -7.39 -3.65
N ALA A 252 -20.62 -6.12 -3.54
CA ALA A 252 -19.78 -5.04 -4.03
C ALA A 252 -18.48 -5.03 -3.22
N ASN A 253 -17.35 -5.01 -3.91
CA ASN A 253 -16.05 -5.05 -3.26
C ASN A 253 -15.69 -3.67 -2.70
N HIS A 254 -15.15 -3.63 -1.49
CA HIS A 254 -14.67 -2.42 -0.83
C HIS A 254 -13.43 -1.87 -1.54
N LEU A 255 -13.26 -0.54 -1.53
CA LEU A 255 -12.13 0.17 -2.13
C LEU A 255 -11.26 0.77 -1.04
N PHE A 256 -10.00 0.29 -0.92
CA PHE A 256 -9.13 0.57 0.23
C PHE A 256 -8.06 1.63 -0.02
N ALA A 257 -7.64 1.82 -1.27
CA ALA A 257 -6.60 2.77 -1.63
C ALA A 257 -6.77 3.28 -3.05
N ALA A 258 -6.26 4.49 -3.31
CA ALA A 258 -6.30 5.11 -4.61
C ALA A 258 -5.00 5.84 -4.93
N ALA A 259 -4.71 5.99 -6.22
CA ALA A 259 -3.57 6.74 -6.72
C ALA A 259 -3.85 7.32 -8.11
N ALA A 260 -3.10 8.36 -8.47
CA ALA A 260 -3.14 8.97 -9.79
C ALA A 260 -1.83 8.76 -10.55
N SER A 261 -1.91 8.59 -11.87
CA SER A 261 -0.76 8.52 -12.76
C SER A 261 -1.10 9.15 -14.11
N LYS A 262 -0.48 10.30 -14.42
CA LYS A 262 -0.54 10.99 -15.75
C LYS A 262 -1.91 10.92 -16.44
N GLY A 263 -2.93 11.52 -15.84
CA GLY A 263 -4.27 11.62 -16.41
C GLY A 263 -5.13 10.35 -16.25
N ARG A 264 -4.71 9.42 -15.40
CA ARG A 264 -5.53 8.26 -15.00
C ARG A 264 -5.61 8.17 -13.49
N LEU A 265 -6.74 7.70 -13.01
CA LEU A 265 -6.98 7.42 -11.61
C LEU A 265 -7.18 5.92 -11.43
N TRP A 266 -6.72 5.42 -10.31
CA TRP A 266 -6.75 4.01 -9.96
C TRP A 266 -7.25 3.84 -8.55
N THR A 267 -8.02 2.78 -8.30
CA THR A 267 -8.37 2.34 -6.95
C THR A 267 -8.30 0.83 -6.86
N VAL A 268 -7.90 0.35 -5.70
CA VAL A 268 -7.75 -1.07 -5.38
C VAL A 268 -8.56 -1.44 -4.15
N GLY A 269 -8.90 -2.71 -4.04
CA GLY A 269 -9.74 -3.13 -2.94
C GLY A 269 -9.88 -4.64 -2.75
N GLU A 270 -11.00 -5.01 -2.18
CA GLU A 270 -11.35 -6.37 -1.80
C GLU A 270 -11.36 -7.31 -3.01
N ARG A 271 -10.99 -8.59 -2.77
CA ARG A 271 -11.04 -9.69 -3.77
C ARG A 271 -10.31 -9.39 -5.07
N GLY A 272 -9.20 -8.63 -5.01
CA GLY A 272 -8.41 -8.28 -6.18
C GLY A 272 -9.03 -7.18 -7.03
N THR A 273 -10.00 -6.44 -6.50
CA THR A 273 -10.61 -5.31 -7.22
C THR A 273 -9.56 -4.30 -7.62
N LEU A 274 -9.53 -3.98 -8.90
CA LEU A 274 -8.73 -2.92 -9.50
C LEU A 274 -9.63 -2.17 -10.47
N LEU A 275 -9.86 -0.89 -10.22
CA LEU A 275 -10.62 -0.01 -11.10
C LEU A 275 -9.73 1.09 -11.64
N GLN A 276 -10.01 1.52 -12.86
CA GLN A 276 -9.38 2.66 -13.49
C GLN A 276 -10.40 3.67 -14.00
N SER A 277 -10.02 4.92 -14.05
CA SER A 277 -10.77 6.00 -14.65
C SER A 277 -9.85 6.93 -15.42
N ASN A 278 -10.41 7.77 -16.33
CA ASN A 278 -9.68 8.91 -16.88
C ASN A 278 -9.39 9.97 -15.78
N SER A 279 -8.70 11.04 -16.11
CA SER A 279 -8.35 12.12 -15.17
C SER A 279 -9.54 12.80 -14.50
N GLU A 280 -10.71 12.73 -15.12
CA GLU A 280 -11.92 13.34 -14.59
C GLU A 280 -12.57 12.49 -13.48
N GLY A 281 -12.30 11.17 -13.45
CA GLY A 281 -12.81 10.26 -12.42
C GLY A 281 -14.34 10.15 -12.38
N GLU A 282 -15.00 10.35 -13.52
CA GLU A 282 -16.46 10.27 -13.65
C GLU A 282 -16.93 8.86 -13.94
N ARG A 283 -16.14 8.11 -14.69
CA ARG A 283 -16.45 6.74 -15.11
C ARG A 283 -15.32 5.82 -14.73
N TRP A 284 -15.66 4.75 -14.01
CA TRP A 284 -14.74 3.77 -13.52
C TRP A 284 -14.98 2.43 -14.20
N GLN A 285 -13.91 1.80 -14.66
CA GLN A 285 -13.93 0.51 -15.34
C GLN A 285 -13.06 -0.48 -14.59
N GLU A 286 -13.43 -1.75 -14.62
CA GLU A 286 -12.60 -2.82 -14.10
C GLU A 286 -11.33 -2.97 -14.93
N ALA A 287 -10.21 -3.12 -14.25
CA ALA A 287 -8.93 -3.50 -14.81
C ALA A 287 -8.50 -4.86 -14.22
N ARG A 288 -7.59 -5.54 -14.89
CA ARG A 288 -7.21 -6.88 -14.52
C ARG A 288 -6.01 -6.89 -13.59
N ALA A 289 -6.20 -7.41 -12.37
CA ALA A 289 -5.13 -7.56 -11.39
C ALA A 289 -4.60 -9.02 -11.29
N GLU A 290 -5.19 -9.97 -12.02
CA GLU A 290 -4.83 -11.41 -12.04
C GLU A 290 -4.73 -12.05 -10.63
N THR A 291 -5.48 -11.54 -9.68
CA THR A 291 -5.56 -12.05 -8.32
C THR A 291 -6.96 -11.89 -7.75
N ARG A 292 -7.29 -12.72 -6.74
CA ARG A 292 -8.50 -12.59 -5.92
C ARG A 292 -8.17 -12.21 -4.48
N VAL A 293 -6.92 -11.91 -4.20
CA VAL A 293 -6.49 -11.47 -2.86
C VAL A 293 -6.78 -10.00 -2.71
N SER A 294 -7.19 -9.56 -1.52
CA SER A 294 -7.44 -8.13 -1.26
C SER A 294 -6.17 -7.31 -1.46
N LEU A 295 -6.34 -6.18 -2.14
CA LEU A 295 -5.31 -5.21 -2.47
C LEU A 295 -5.49 -3.99 -1.58
N ASN A 296 -4.49 -3.65 -0.76
CA ASN A 296 -4.61 -2.69 0.32
C ASN A 296 -3.91 -1.35 0.04
N GLY A 297 -2.97 -1.32 -0.88
CA GLY A 297 -2.19 -0.13 -1.20
C GLY A 297 -1.84 -0.06 -2.68
N ILE A 298 -1.79 1.15 -3.23
CA ILE A 298 -1.36 1.45 -4.59
C ILE A 298 -0.56 2.74 -4.61
N ALA A 299 0.53 2.77 -5.39
CA ALA A 299 1.32 3.97 -5.61
C ALA A 299 1.90 3.97 -7.03
N PHE A 300 2.11 5.18 -7.57
CA PHE A 300 2.81 5.40 -8.84
C PHE A 300 3.96 6.38 -8.67
N GLY A 301 5.06 6.08 -9.36
CA GLY A 301 6.17 7.01 -9.57
C GLY A 301 5.97 7.88 -10.81
N THR A 302 6.82 8.87 -10.98
CA THR A 302 6.75 9.85 -12.09
C THR A 302 7.05 9.26 -13.46
N ASN A 303 7.78 8.13 -13.49
CA ASN A 303 8.24 7.44 -14.71
C ASN A 303 7.25 6.39 -15.27
N GLY A 304 6.08 6.22 -14.63
CA GLY A 304 5.09 5.22 -15.03
C GLY A 304 5.22 3.88 -14.29
N LEU A 305 6.24 3.74 -13.46
CA LEU A 305 6.37 2.65 -12.51
C LEU A 305 5.25 2.72 -11.47
N GLY A 306 4.62 1.60 -11.17
CA GLY A 306 3.59 1.51 -10.14
C GLY A 306 3.65 0.19 -9.39
N PHE A 307 3.16 0.23 -8.16
CA PHE A 307 3.04 -0.95 -7.30
C PHE A 307 1.67 -1.01 -6.65
N ILE A 308 1.15 -2.23 -6.55
CA ILE A 308 0.00 -2.59 -5.73
C ILE A 308 0.47 -3.62 -4.72
N VAL A 309 0.06 -3.46 -3.48
CA VAL A 309 0.37 -4.38 -2.38
C VAL A 309 -0.91 -4.84 -1.70
N GLY A 310 -0.89 -6.03 -1.12
CA GLY A 310 -2.07 -6.58 -0.48
C GLY A 310 -1.79 -7.78 0.42
N ASN A 311 -2.85 -8.54 0.68
CA ASN A 311 -2.79 -9.69 1.57
C ASN A 311 -1.94 -10.82 0.99
N ARG A 312 -1.49 -11.73 1.85
CA ARG A 312 -0.71 -12.93 1.49
C ARG A 312 0.56 -12.62 0.69
N GLY A 313 1.23 -11.51 1.03
CA GLY A 313 2.50 -11.12 0.41
C GLY A 313 2.41 -10.72 -1.06
N ILE A 314 1.21 -10.37 -1.54
CA ILE A 314 1.09 -9.97 -2.95
C ILE A 314 1.73 -8.59 -3.18
N ILE A 315 2.59 -8.54 -4.19
CA ILE A 315 3.07 -7.30 -4.80
C ILE A 315 2.88 -7.42 -6.30
N LEU A 316 2.12 -6.49 -6.88
CA LEU A 316 1.99 -6.33 -8.32
C LEU A 316 2.80 -5.10 -8.76
N ARG A 317 3.43 -5.19 -9.92
CA ARG A 317 4.24 -4.13 -10.50
C ARG A 317 3.79 -3.83 -11.92
N THR A 318 3.79 -2.56 -12.28
CA THR A 318 3.59 -2.05 -13.64
C THR A 318 4.75 -1.16 -14.04
N GLU A 319 5.07 -1.12 -15.34
CA GLU A 319 6.03 -0.19 -15.95
C GLU A 319 5.35 0.70 -17.02
N ASP A 320 4.07 0.45 -17.28
CA ASP A 320 3.28 1.06 -18.34
C ASP A 320 2.10 1.89 -17.81
N ARG A 321 2.25 2.46 -16.61
CA ARG A 321 1.24 3.30 -15.94
C ARG A 321 -0.05 2.55 -15.60
N GLY A 322 0.06 1.25 -15.29
CA GLY A 322 -1.06 0.42 -14.87
C GLY A 322 -1.85 -0.23 -16.01
N ILE A 323 -1.39 -0.15 -17.26
CA ILE A 323 -2.03 -0.87 -18.39
C ILE A 323 -1.88 -2.37 -18.16
N THR A 324 -0.70 -2.82 -17.76
CA THR A 324 -0.45 -4.21 -17.37
C THR A 324 0.15 -4.30 -15.97
N TRP A 325 -0.25 -5.33 -15.23
CA TRP A 325 0.24 -5.61 -13.90
C TRP A 325 0.82 -7.02 -13.84
N ARG A 326 2.02 -7.16 -13.29
CA ARG A 326 2.69 -8.46 -13.11
C ARG A 326 2.95 -8.71 -11.65
N ARG A 327 2.67 -9.93 -11.19
CA ARG A 327 3.00 -10.36 -9.84
C ARG A 327 4.51 -10.51 -9.71
N LEU A 328 5.08 -9.87 -8.68
CA LEU A 328 6.49 -10.06 -8.34
C LEU A 328 6.66 -11.29 -7.44
N GLN A 329 7.73 -12.02 -7.71
CA GLN A 329 8.32 -12.93 -6.73
C GLN A 329 9.40 -12.13 -6.01
N ILE A 330 9.29 -11.99 -4.67
CA ILE A 330 10.23 -11.22 -3.88
C ILE A 330 11.50 -12.05 -3.72
N THR A 331 12.62 -11.54 -4.23
CA THR A 331 13.95 -12.05 -3.92
C THR A 331 14.55 -11.15 -2.85
N LEU A 332 14.73 -11.69 -1.64
CA LEU A 332 15.33 -10.96 -0.53
C LEU A 332 16.87 -10.99 -0.65
N GLN A 333 17.51 -9.82 -0.56
CA GLN A 333 18.96 -9.72 -0.43
C GLN A 333 19.36 -9.95 1.04
N GLY A 334 20.35 -10.82 1.28
CA GLY A 334 21.10 -10.84 2.54
C GLY A 334 20.47 -11.56 3.72
N ARG A 335 19.80 -12.70 3.54
CA ARG A 335 19.81 -13.74 4.57
C ARG A 335 20.99 -14.70 4.28
N GLU A 336 22.18 -14.38 4.78
CA GLU A 336 23.12 -15.42 5.08
C GLU A 336 22.42 -16.36 6.08
N THR A 337 22.17 -17.59 5.65
CA THR A 337 21.79 -18.66 6.55
C THR A 337 22.96 -18.88 7.48
N GLY A 338 22.93 -18.22 8.64
CA GLY A 338 23.79 -18.56 9.75
C GLY A 338 23.49 -19.99 10.14
N ALA A 339 24.28 -20.92 9.60
CA ALA A 339 24.44 -22.24 10.15
C ALA A 339 25.12 -22.07 11.52
N GLY A 340 24.41 -22.41 12.56
CA GLY A 340 24.84 -22.45 13.93
C GLY A 340 23.94 -23.42 14.68
#